data_c28c755da7185f101e1c66b13f026688
#
_entry.id   c28c755da7185f101e1c66b13f026688
#
_cell.length_a   1.000
_cell.length_b   1.000
_cell.length_c   1.000
_cell.angle_alpha   90.00
_cell.angle_beta   90.00
_cell.angle_gamma   90.00
#
_symmetry.space_group_name_H-M   'P 1'
#
loop_
_entity.id
_entity.type
_entity.pdbx_description
1 polymer ?
#
loop_
_entity_poly.entity_id
_entity_poly.type
_entity_poly.pdbx_seq_one_letter_code
_entity_poly.pdbx_strand_id
1 'polypeptide(L)'
;MSREFIPVAWLTPEEFNKKVELARLLNRQIKIDYSINRVNLTISKNNYANRYSVDLVNGKKPVISNKAWIASMFKKIVPVITEGYGRKEIPAPTFDLPGHTKILWDYLDPGNFSYTNDEYMLKKIKCYSYDLNSAYSFAMLKPMPDTSSPKFNAIVGPGEIGFRKNSLLIPVVTEGKYADVVFKLVESPYKDFVYKYFTLKENEPHGSPERDKYKEILNMASGLLHRYNIFHRLMVLYYAKIYIQQFMDENTVYCNVDSIVSLTERNDLPISNNIGEFKLEHNGDMFKFKQVAIYQWCYDWGNEVHYSGVERNSIKDIEDIKDVNKFNNNYYYDKKEGCIWPIKDKIEKQVNS
;
A
#
# COMPACT_ATOMS: atom_id res chain seq x y z
N MET A 1 2.74 -17.23 -19.27
CA MET A 1 2.29 -16.91 -17.89
C MET A 1 3.50 -17.04 -16.98
N SER A 2 4.12 -15.95 -16.56
CA SER A 2 5.14 -15.97 -15.51
C SER A 2 4.43 -16.36 -14.22
N ARG A 3 4.78 -17.51 -13.63
CA ARG A 3 4.28 -17.87 -12.31
C ARG A 3 4.82 -16.84 -11.30
N GLU A 4 3.90 -16.19 -10.60
CA GLU A 4 4.25 -15.26 -9.53
C GLU A 4 5.25 -15.92 -8.56
N PHE A 5 6.32 -15.22 -8.22
CA PHE A 5 7.32 -15.70 -7.27
C PHE A 5 6.73 -15.68 -5.86
N ILE A 6 6.32 -16.84 -5.36
CA ILE A 6 5.82 -16.99 -4.00
C ILE A 6 6.93 -17.59 -3.16
N PRO A 7 7.54 -16.84 -2.22
CA PRO A 7 8.57 -17.36 -1.35
C PRO A 7 7.96 -18.34 -0.34
N VAL A 8 8.67 -19.45 -0.05
CA VAL A 8 8.33 -20.36 1.05
C VAL A 8 8.74 -19.76 2.40
N ALA A 9 9.78 -18.93 2.41
CA ALA A 9 10.24 -18.22 3.60
C ALA A 9 10.99 -16.93 3.23
N TRP A 10 10.92 -15.98 4.14
CA TRP A 10 11.79 -14.82 4.15
C TRP A 10 13.03 -15.15 5.00
N LEU A 11 14.18 -14.69 4.57
CA LEU A 11 15.46 -14.92 5.22
C LEU A 11 16.08 -13.60 5.66
N THR A 12 16.89 -13.64 6.70
CA THR A 12 17.87 -12.58 6.96
C THR A 12 19.02 -12.67 5.94
N PRO A 13 19.83 -11.63 5.76
CA PRO A 13 21.01 -11.69 4.90
C PRO A 13 21.97 -12.84 5.26
N GLU A 14 22.19 -13.08 6.55
CA GLU A 14 23.05 -14.16 7.05
C GLU A 14 22.48 -15.54 6.71
N GLU A 15 21.16 -15.73 6.90
CA GLU A 15 20.48 -16.98 6.55
C GLU A 15 20.51 -17.22 5.04
N PHE A 16 20.38 -16.16 4.23
CA PHE A 16 20.51 -16.24 2.77
C PHE A 16 21.91 -16.72 2.38
N ASN A 17 22.96 -16.06 2.89
CA ASN A 17 24.33 -16.41 2.60
C ASN A 17 24.64 -17.86 2.96
N LYS A 18 24.25 -18.29 4.17
CA LYS A 18 24.37 -19.70 4.61
C LYS A 18 23.63 -20.68 3.69
N LYS A 19 22.43 -20.31 3.21
CA LYS A 19 21.66 -21.18 2.28
C LYS A 19 22.30 -21.26 0.91
N VAL A 20 22.85 -20.19 0.40
CA VAL A 20 23.58 -20.17 -0.89
C VAL A 20 24.82 -21.06 -0.78
N GLU A 21 25.61 -20.91 0.28
CA GLU A 21 26.79 -21.73 0.54
C GLU A 21 26.42 -23.23 0.65
N LEU A 22 25.45 -23.58 1.47
CA LEU A 22 24.98 -24.96 1.63
C LEU A 22 24.46 -25.55 0.30
N ALA A 23 23.74 -24.75 -0.49
CA ALA A 23 23.24 -25.21 -1.78
C ALA A 23 24.37 -25.48 -2.78
N ARG A 24 25.44 -24.66 -2.76
CA ARG A 24 26.67 -24.86 -3.55
C ARG A 24 27.38 -26.15 -3.13
N LEU A 25 27.59 -26.35 -1.82
CA LEU A 25 28.20 -27.57 -1.27
C LEU A 25 27.43 -28.85 -1.65
N LEU A 26 26.10 -28.75 -1.72
CA LEU A 26 25.22 -29.86 -2.09
C LEU A 26 24.97 -30.00 -3.61
N ASN A 27 25.69 -29.28 -4.44
CA ASN A 27 25.51 -29.26 -5.91
C ASN A 27 24.06 -29.04 -6.34
N ARG A 28 23.36 -28.11 -5.67
CA ARG A 28 21.99 -27.72 -6.04
C ARG A 28 22.01 -26.66 -7.12
N GLN A 29 21.01 -26.66 -7.98
CA GLN A 29 20.81 -25.56 -8.92
C GLN A 29 20.32 -24.33 -8.14
N ILE A 30 21.00 -23.18 -8.34
CA ILE A 30 20.68 -21.92 -7.70
C ILE A 30 20.33 -20.91 -8.78
N LYS A 31 19.17 -20.25 -8.63
CA LYS A 31 18.80 -19.06 -9.39
C LYS A 31 18.58 -17.92 -8.43
N ILE A 32 19.22 -16.80 -8.69
CA ILE A 32 19.09 -15.56 -7.89
C ILE A 32 18.57 -14.47 -8.82
N ASP A 33 17.40 -13.94 -8.50
CA ASP A 33 16.78 -12.79 -9.13
C ASP A 33 16.76 -11.65 -8.10
N TYR A 34 17.14 -10.43 -8.49
CA TYR A 34 17.21 -9.30 -7.56
C TYR A 34 16.58 -8.05 -8.15
N SER A 35 16.02 -7.24 -7.27
CA SER A 35 15.47 -5.91 -7.53
C SER A 35 16.14 -4.91 -6.59
N ILE A 36 15.75 -3.65 -6.67
CA ILE A 36 16.36 -2.57 -5.89
C ILE A 36 16.30 -2.79 -4.36
N ASN A 37 15.23 -3.43 -3.88
CA ASN A 37 14.97 -3.62 -2.44
C ASN A 37 14.80 -5.09 -2.03
N ARG A 38 15.01 -6.05 -2.94
CA ARG A 38 14.75 -7.46 -2.68
C ARG A 38 15.66 -8.37 -3.46
N VAL A 39 16.09 -9.46 -2.84
CA VAL A 39 16.72 -10.59 -3.51
C VAL A 39 15.84 -11.83 -3.36
N ASN A 40 15.61 -12.53 -4.46
CA ASN A 40 14.89 -13.80 -4.50
C ASN A 40 15.86 -14.92 -4.82
N LEU A 41 15.81 -15.98 -4.02
CA LEU A 41 16.64 -17.19 -4.18
C LEU A 41 15.74 -18.37 -4.49
N THR A 42 16.01 -19.05 -5.59
CA THR A 42 15.42 -20.35 -5.92
C THR A 42 16.49 -21.43 -5.85
N ILE A 43 16.26 -22.44 -5.02
CA ILE A 43 17.14 -23.63 -4.91
C ILE A 43 16.35 -24.81 -5.42
N SER A 44 16.83 -25.45 -6.49
CA SER A 44 16.16 -26.57 -7.13
C SER A 44 16.94 -27.88 -6.95
N LYS A 45 16.19 -28.97 -6.77
CA LYS A 45 16.68 -30.35 -6.84
C LYS A 45 15.65 -31.15 -7.60
N ASN A 46 16.04 -31.71 -8.76
CA ASN A 46 15.14 -32.45 -9.65
C ASN A 46 13.90 -31.55 -9.99
N ASN A 47 12.69 -32.06 -9.73
CA ASN A 47 11.43 -31.35 -10.02
C ASN A 47 10.95 -30.44 -8.87
N TYR A 48 11.70 -30.31 -7.79
CA TYR A 48 11.33 -29.50 -6.63
C TYR A 48 12.15 -28.22 -6.56
N ALA A 49 11.50 -27.09 -6.33
CA ALA A 49 12.13 -25.79 -6.14
C ALA A 49 11.63 -25.10 -4.87
N ASN A 50 12.56 -24.78 -3.99
CA ASN A 50 12.29 -23.93 -2.83
C ASN A 50 12.66 -22.49 -3.17
N ARG A 51 11.79 -21.55 -2.82
CA ARG A 51 11.94 -20.13 -3.11
C ARG A 51 12.00 -19.33 -1.81
N TYR A 52 12.95 -18.43 -1.75
CA TYR A 52 13.21 -17.58 -0.58
C TYR A 52 13.34 -16.12 -1.01
N SER A 53 13.07 -15.21 -0.11
CA SER A 53 13.27 -13.78 -0.34
C SER A 53 14.00 -13.13 0.83
N VAL A 54 14.76 -12.08 0.54
CA VAL A 54 15.40 -11.20 1.52
C VAL A 54 14.99 -9.77 1.23
N ASP A 55 14.62 -9.05 2.27
CA ASP A 55 14.42 -7.61 2.22
C ASP A 55 15.78 -6.91 2.41
N LEU A 56 16.22 -6.14 1.41
CA LEU A 56 17.48 -5.42 1.46
C LEU A 56 17.41 -4.11 2.24
N VAL A 57 16.19 -3.59 2.49
CA VAL A 57 15.99 -2.34 3.23
C VAL A 57 16.35 -2.57 4.69
N ASN A 58 15.69 -3.53 5.33
CA ASN A 58 15.81 -3.75 6.77
C ASN A 58 16.63 -4.99 7.14
N GLY A 59 16.84 -5.91 6.20
CA GLY A 59 17.47 -7.21 6.46
C GLY A 59 16.68 -8.11 7.42
N LYS A 60 15.50 -7.67 7.83
CA LYS A 60 14.63 -8.44 8.73
C LYS A 60 13.68 -9.29 7.90
N LYS A 61 13.40 -10.50 8.40
CA LYS A 61 12.21 -11.21 7.97
C LYS A 61 11.04 -10.24 8.15
N PRO A 62 10.26 -9.90 7.09
CA PRO A 62 8.97 -9.32 7.34
C PRO A 62 8.32 -10.24 8.34
N VAL A 63 7.81 -9.71 9.43
CA VAL A 63 6.96 -10.50 10.31
C VAL A 63 5.90 -11.04 9.38
N ILE A 64 5.97 -12.33 9.04
CA ILE A 64 4.90 -13.01 8.31
C ILE A 64 3.80 -13.07 9.34
N SER A 65 3.20 -11.91 9.57
CA SER A 65 1.94 -11.85 10.24
C SER A 65 1.05 -12.82 9.50
N ASN A 66 0.06 -13.30 10.11
CA ASN A 66 -0.93 -14.26 9.66
C ASN A 66 -1.52 -14.00 8.26
N LYS A 67 -0.70 -13.50 7.29
CA LYS A 67 -1.14 -13.12 5.93
C LYS A 67 -1.88 -14.23 5.24
N ALA A 68 -1.38 -15.46 5.35
CA ALA A 68 -2.05 -16.63 4.78
C ALA A 68 -3.39 -16.90 5.48
N TRP A 69 -3.45 -16.75 6.80
CA TRP A 69 -4.68 -16.91 7.57
C TRP A 69 -5.67 -15.77 7.26
N ILE A 70 -5.23 -14.52 7.26
CA ILE A 70 -6.05 -13.36 6.89
C ILE A 70 -6.59 -13.53 5.47
N ALA A 71 -5.74 -13.91 4.52
CA ALA A 71 -6.14 -14.15 3.15
C ALA A 71 -7.18 -15.29 3.03
N SER A 72 -6.99 -16.38 3.75
CA SER A 72 -7.95 -17.50 3.77
C SER A 72 -9.29 -17.13 4.38
N MET A 73 -9.26 -16.37 5.46
CA MET A 73 -10.47 -15.89 6.13
C MET A 73 -11.21 -14.88 5.26
N PHE A 74 -10.50 -13.89 4.74
CA PHE A 74 -11.10 -12.81 3.95
C PHE A 74 -11.64 -13.32 2.60
N LYS A 75 -10.96 -14.27 1.96
CA LYS A 75 -11.43 -14.90 0.71
C LYS A 75 -12.85 -15.48 0.83
N LYS A 76 -13.25 -15.94 2.02
CA LYS A 76 -14.57 -16.55 2.24
C LYS A 76 -15.73 -15.57 2.16
N ILE A 77 -15.46 -14.29 2.43
CA ILE A 77 -16.48 -13.23 2.45
C ILE A 77 -16.46 -12.35 1.19
N VAL A 78 -15.40 -12.45 0.36
CA VAL A 78 -15.34 -11.69 -0.90
C VAL A 78 -16.23 -12.37 -1.94
N PRO A 79 -17.25 -11.66 -2.49
CA PRO A 79 -18.07 -12.19 -3.55
C PRO A 79 -17.25 -12.62 -4.76
N VAL A 80 -17.60 -13.76 -5.35
CA VAL A 80 -16.95 -14.27 -6.55
C VAL A 80 -17.43 -13.46 -7.75
N ILE A 81 -16.52 -13.10 -8.64
CA ILE A 81 -16.87 -12.55 -9.95
C ILE A 81 -17.39 -13.72 -10.79
N THR A 82 -18.61 -13.61 -11.33
CA THR A 82 -19.22 -14.68 -12.14
C THR A 82 -18.35 -15.06 -13.34
N GLU A 83 -18.42 -16.32 -13.73
CA GLU A 83 -17.55 -16.96 -14.75
C GLU A 83 -17.59 -16.31 -16.15
N GLY A 84 -18.60 -15.51 -16.48
CA GLY A 84 -18.66 -14.75 -17.74
C GLY A 84 -17.61 -13.64 -17.90
N TYR A 85 -17.08 -13.14 -16.79
CA TYR A 85 -15.89 -12.28 -16.74
C TYR A 85 -14.69 -13.13 -16.30
N GLY A 86 -14.21 -13.94 -17.23
CA GLY A 86 -13.04 -14.77 -16.97
C GLY A 86 -11.86 -13.88 -16.54
N ARG A 87 -11.05 -14.38 -15.58
CA ARG A 87 -9.75 -13.79 -15.20
C ARG A 87 -8.81 -13.49 -16.38
N LYS A 88 -9.17 -13.93 -17.59
CA LYS A 88 -8.44 -13.72 -18.84
C LYS A 88 -8.80 -12.42 -19.55
N GLU A 89 -9.96 -11.82 -19.24
CA GLU A 89 -10.46 -10.62 -19.95
C GLU A 89 -10.26 -9.33 -19.19
N ILE A 90 -10.10 -9.41 -17.85
CA ILE A 90 -9.54 -8.31 -17.08
C ILE A 90 -8.03 -8.56 -17.13
N PRO A 91 -7.23 -7.78 -17.86
CA PRO A 91 -5.80 -7.91 -17.73
C PRO A 91 -5.50 -7.67 -16.27
N ALA A 92 -5.03 -8.71 -15.56
CA ALA A 92 -4.35 -8.50 -14.30
C ALA A 92 -3.34 -7.39 -14.61
N PRO A 93 -3.33 -6.27 -13.87
CA PRO A 93 -2.30 -5.28 -14.07
C PRO A 93 -0.98 -6.05 -13.99
N THR A 94 -0.29 -6.10 -15.11
CA THR A 94 1.03 -6.72 -15.18
C THR A 94 1.96 -5.74 -14.49
N PHE A 95 2.14 -5.91 -13.17
CA PHE A 95 3.01 -5.12 -12.33
C PHE A 95 4.50 -5.27 -12.67
N ASP A 96 4.81 -5.90 -13.80
CA ASP A 96 6.17 -6.30 -14.18
C ASP A 96 6.89 -5.30 -15.11
N LEU A 97 6.31 -4.11 -15.36
CA LEU A 97 6.97 -3.13 -16.24
C LEU A 97 7.57 -1.98 -15.42
N PRO A 98 8.91 -1.93 -15.28
CA PRO A 98 9.59 -0.77 -14.71
C PRO A 98 9.26 0.48 -15.53
N GLY A 99 8.72 1.51 -14.90
CA GLY A 99 8.30 2.76 -15.55
C GLY A 99 6.81 2.91 -15.83
N HIS A 100 6.06 1.82 -15.99
CA HIS A 100 4.61 1.86 -16.14
C HIS A 100 3.84 1.83 -14.80
N THR A 101 4.50 1.52 -13.71
CA THR A 101 3.91 1.43 -12.38
C THR A 101 3.26 2.75 -11.96
N LYS A 102 3.87 3.89 -12.27
CA LYS A 102 3.33 5.20 -11.92
C LYS A 102 2.07 5.53 -12.72
N ILE A 103 2.07 5.24 -14.02
CA ILE A 103 0.91 5.45 -14.91
C ILE A 103 -0.23 4.50 -14.55
N LEU A 104 0.07 3.24 -14.21
CA LEU A 104 -0.91 2.26 -13.72
C LEU A 104 -1.51 2.66 -12.38
N TRP A 105 -0.71 3.19 -11.45
CA TRP A 105 -1.19 3.70 -10.17
C TRP A 105 -2.10 4.93 -10.35
N ASP A 106 -1.73 5.88 -11.21
CA ASP A 106 -2.53 7.07 -11.48
C ASP A 106 -3.91 6.74 -12.10
N TYR A 107 -4.00 5.63 -12.81
CA TYR A 107 -5.24 5.20 -13.50
C TYR A 107 -6.02 4.11 -12.75
N LEU A 108 -5.34 3.13 -12.15
CA LEU A 108 -6.00 2.04 -11.37
C LEU A 108 -6.27 2.45 -9.93
N ASP A 109 -5.68 3.54 -9.48
CA ASP A 109 -5.87 4.07 -8.14
C ASP A 109 -6.51 5.46 -8.17
N PRO A 110 -7.80 5.55 -8.57
CA PRO A 110 -8.52 6.81 -8.46
C PRO A 110 -8.65 7.26 -6.99
N GLY A 111 -8.21 6.43 -6.05
CA GLY A 111 -8.30 6.67 -4.63
C GLY A 111 -7.00 7.08 -3.93
N ASN A 112 -5.84 6.89 -4.54
CA ASN A 112 -4.61 7.47 -4.00
C ASN A 112 -4.60 8.97 -4.33
N PHE A 113 -5.55 9.64 -3.72
CA PHE A 113 -5.63 11.07 -3.81
C PHE A 113 -4.52 11.65 -2.95
N SER A 114 -3.71 12.46 -3.57
CA SER A 114 -2.69 13.25 -2.90
C SER A 114 -2.71 14.65 -3.47
N TYR A 115 -2.49 15.62 -2.61
CA TYR A 115 -2.46 17.02 -2.96
C TYR A 115 -1.31 17.71 -2.23
N THR A 116 -0.62 18.58 -2.92
CA THR A 116 0.38 19.49 -2.35
C THR A 116 0.13 20.89 -2.89
N ASN A 117 0.13 21.87 -2.02
CA ASN A 117 0.16 23.26 -2.45
C ASN A 117 1.62 23.69 -2.61
N ASP A 118 2.08 23.79 -3.84
CA ASP A 118 3.49 24.07 -4.18
C ASP A 118 4.00 25.41 -3.62
N GLU A 119 3.09 26.34 -3.33
CA GLU A 119 3.45 27.62 -2.69
C GLU A 119 4.15 27.41 -1.34
N TYR A 120 3.79 26.34 -0.61
CA TYR A 120 4.31 26.03 0.72
C TYR A 120 5.42 24.98 0.71
N MET A 121 5.79 24.47 -0.45
CA MET A 121 6.84 23.44 -0.59
C MET A 121 8.15 23.91 0.01
N LEU A 122 8.76 23.08 0.86
CA LEU A 122 10.00 23.35 1.61
C LEU A 122 9.94 24.54 2.59
N LYS A 123 8.81 25.17 2.77
CA LYS A 123 8.61 26.20 3.82
C LYS A 123 8.19 25.53 5.12
N LYS A 124 8.69 26.05 6.25
CA LYS A 124 8.17 25.71 7.58
C LYS A 124 6.93 26.53 7.85
N ILE A 125 5.79 25.89 8.01
CA ILE A 125 4.50 26.53 8.22
C ILE A 125 3.79 25.92 9.43
N LYS A 126 3.08 26.76 10.18
CA LYS A 126 2.26 26.29 11.29
C LYS A 126 0.99 25.66 10.74
N CYS A 127 0.74 24.39 11.08
CA CYS A 127 -0.36 23.61 10.53
C CYS A 127 -1.05 22.75 11.57
N TYR A 128 -2.23 22.26 11.18
CA TYR A 128 -3.05 21.29 11.89
C TYR A 128 -3.18 20.05 11.02
N SER A 129 -2.94 18.88 11.58
CA SER A 129 -3.07 17.61 10.85
C SER A 129 -4.20 16.77 11.37
N TYR A 130 -4.97 16.24 10.45
CA TYR A 130 -6.13 15.39 10.71
C TYR A 130 -6.01 14.09 9.93
N ASP A 131 -6.06 12.96 10.63
CA ASP A 131 -6.00 11.61 10.04
C ASP A 131 -7.38 10.96 10.06
N LEU A 132 -7.80 10.42 8.91
CA LEU A 132 -9.08 9.72 8.78
C LEU A 132 -8.99 8.32 9.36
N ASN A 133 -9.68 8.06 10.46
CA ASN A 133 -9.60 6.78 11.15
C ASN A 133 -10.05 5.60 10.28
N SER A 134 -9.08 4.78 9.88
CA SER A 134 -9.30 3.55 9.09
C SER A 134 -9.99 3.81 7.74
N ALA A 135 -9.51 4.78 6.96
CA ALA A 135 -10.09 5.27 5.71
C ALA A 135 -10.55 4.16 4.74
N TYR A 136 -9.69 3.18 4.43
CA TYR A 136 -10.06 2.08 3.54
C TYR A 136 -11.10 1.15 4.15
N SER A 137 -11.03 0.89 5.45
CA SER A 137 -12.05 0.09 6.14
C SER A 137 -13.40 0.81 6.16
N PHE A 138 -13.40 2.14 6.36
CA PHE A 138 -14.59 2.96 6.23
C PHE A 138 -15.17 2.88 4.82
N ALA A 139 -14.34 3.00 3.79
CA ALA A 139 -14.75 2.86 2.41
C ALA A 139 -15.34 1.46 2.10
N MET A 140 -14.83 0.40 2.75
CA MET A 140 -15.39 -0.96 2.66
C MET A 140 -16.80 -1.08 3.26
N LEU A 141 -17.26 -0.15 4.08
CA LEU A 141 -18.63 -0.13 4.61
C LEU A 141 -19.66 0.43 3.61
N LYS A 142 -19.19 1.12 2.57
CA LYS A 142 -20.07 1.72 1.54
C LYS A 142 -20.64 0.64 0.60
N PRO A 143 -21.74 0.96 -0.12
CA PRO A 143 -22.31 0.02 -1.08
C PRO A 143 -21.28 -0.50 -2.09
N MET A 144 -21.34 -1.79 -2.42
CA MET A 144 -20.41 -2.46 -3.33
C MET A 144 -21.13 -3.02 -4.56
N PRO A 145 -20.42 -3.18 -5.69
CA PRO A 145 -20.98 -3.82 -6.89
C PRO A 145 -21.42 -5.26 -6.61
N ASP A 146 -22.62 -5.62 -7.00
CA ASP A 146 -23.01 -7.04 -7.06
C ASP A 146 -22.35 -7.72 -8.26
N THR A 147 -21.17 -8.28 -8.04
CA THR A 147 -20.39 -8.92 -9.10
C THR A 147 -20.93 -10.28 -9.54
N SER A 148 -22.05 -10.75 -8.96
CA SER A 148 -22.73 -11.97 -9.37
C SER A 148 -23.62 -11.80 -10.59
N SER A 149 -24.07 -10.55 -10.88
CA SER A 149 -25.07 -10.27 -11.92
C SER A 149 -24.66 -9.06 -12.79
N PRO A 150 -23.60 -9.18 -13.59
CA PRO A 150 -23.15 -8.08 -14.47
C PRO A 150 -24.11 -7.85 -15.64
N LYS A 151 -24.26 -6.58 -16.04
CA LYS A 151 -24.79 -6.19 -17.34
C LYS A 151 -23.62 -5.74 -18.21
N PHE A 152 -23.54 -6.26 -19.43
CA PHE A 152 -22.47 -5.91 -20.35
C PHE A 152 -22.93 -4.87 -21.38
N ASN A 153 -22.01 -3.98 -21.79
CA ASN A 153 -22.24 -2.97 -22.81
C ASN A 153 -23.53 -2.17 -22.55
N ALA A 154 -23.67 -1.66 -21.34
CA ALA A 154 -24.90 -1.07 -20.84
C ALA A 154 -24.72 0.41 -20.44
N ILE A 155 -25.83 1.09 -20.30
CA ILE A 155 -25.89 2.42 -19.69
C ILE A 155 -26.06 2.27 -18.19
N VAL A 156 -25.29 3.05 -17.43
CA VAL A 156 -25.39 3.11 -15.95
C VAL A 156 -26.73 3.74 -15.58
N GLY A 157 -27.54 2.99 -14.85
CA GLY A 157 -28.84 3.42 -14.32
C GLY A 157 -28.76 3.83 -12.84
N PRO A 158 -29.92 4.23 -12.27
CA PRO A 158 -30.03 4.55 -10.84
C PRO A 158 -29.60 3.39 -9.95
N GLY A 159 -28.75 3.67 -8.94
CA GLY A 159 -28.26 2.65 -8.01
C GLY A 159 -27.29 1.64 -8.64
N GLU A 160 -26.72 1.97 -9.77
CA GLU A 160 -25.75 1.17 -10.48
C GLU A 160 -24.37 1.85 -10.55
N ILE A 161 -23.36 1.05 -10.81
CA ILE A 161 -22.00 1.48 -11.08
C ILE A 161 -21.48 0.79 -12.34
N GLY A 162 -20.89 1.56 -13.23
CA GLY A 162 -20.25 1.03 -14.44
C GLY A 162 -18.74 0.99 -14.32
N PHE A 163 -18.12 0.21 -15.19
CA PHE A 163 -16.68 0.22 -15.40
C PHE A 163 -16.38 0.18 -16.90
N ARG A 164 -15.47 1.02 -17.34
CA ARG A 164 -14.98 1.03 -18.72
C ARG A 164 -13.59 0.44 -18.78
N LYS A 165 -13.39 -0.42 -19.75
CA LYS A 165 -12.09 -1.00 -20.11
C LYS A 165 -11.47 -0.12 -21.20
N ASN A 166 -10.68 0.84 -20.77
CA ASN A 166 -9.72 1.46 -21.69
C ASN A 166 -8.35 0.96 -21.27
N SER A 167 -7.30 0.84 -21.81
CA SER A 167 -6.04 0.26 -21.25
C SER A 167 -6.10 -0.12 -19.73
N LEU A 168 -7.03 0.45 -18.98
CA LEU A 168 -7.28 0.33 -17.53
C LEU A 168 -8.78 0.26 -17.26
N LEU A 169 -9.14 -0.30 -16.10
CA LEU A 169 -10.51 -0.37 -15.64
C LEU A 169 -10.87 0.92 -14.87
N ILE A 170 -11.77 1.73 -15.43
CA ILE A 170 -12.16 3.04 -14.88
C ILE A 170 -13.59 2.97 -14.39
N PRO A 171 -13.88 3.34 -13.11
CA PRO A 171 -15.24 3.45 -12.62
C PRO A 171 -16.05 4.54 -13.38
N VAL A 172 -17.28 4.23 -13.70
CA VAL A 172 -18.26 5.14 -14.31
C VAL A 172 -19.42 5.32 -13.34
N VAL A 173 -19.43 6.44 -12.61
CA VAL A 173 -20.39 6.72 -11.54
C VAL A 173 -21.56 7.58 -11.98
N THR A 174 -21.53 8.11 -13.19
CA THR A 174 -22.55 9.03 -13.71
C THR A 174 -23.64 8.25 -14.44
N GLU A 175 -24.89 8.41 -13.99
CA GLU A 175 -26.05 7.86 -14.67
C GLU A 175 -26.17 8.35 -16.13
N GLY A 176 -26.70 7.50 -16.98
CA GLY A 176 -26.83 7.80 -18.40
C GLY A 176 -25.53 7.63 -19.22
N LYS A 177 -24.40 7.30 -18.58
CA LYS A 177 -23.15 7.04 -19.29
C LYS A 177 -22.99 5.57 -19.63
N TYR A 178 -22.40 5.31 -20.79
CA TYR A 178 -22.06 3.96 -21.25
C TYR A 178 -20.90 3.38 -20.45
N ALA A 179 -20.99 2.10 -20.13
CA ALA A 179 -19.93 1.30 -19.53
C ALA A 179 -19.87 -0.10 -20.15
N ASP A 180 -18.69 -0.70 -20.15
CA ASP A 180 -18.47 -2.05 -20.70
C ASP A 180 -19.07 -3.12 -19.78
N VAL A 181 -19.10 -2.83 -18.47
CA VAL A 181 -19.81 -3.65 -17.48
C VAL A 181 -20.49 -2.75 -16.44
N VAL A 182 -21.69 -3.10 -16.05
CA VAL A 182 -22.51 -2.39 -15.08
C VAL A 182 -23.01 -3.38 -14.03
N PHE A 183 -22.94 -2.97 -12.76
CA PHE A 183 -23.42 -3.73 -11.62
C PHE A 183 -24.41 -2.92 -10.79
N LYS A 184 -25.36 -3.58 -10.17
CA LYS A 184 -26.14 -2.97 -9.09
C LYS A 184 -25.24 -2.72 -7.88
N LEU A 185 -25.47 -1.60 -7.19
CA LEU A 185 -24.89 -1.37 -5.88
C LEU A 185 -25.75 -2.05 -4.83
N VAL A 186 -25.14 -2.87 -4.00
CA VAL A 186 -25.76 -3.58 -2.88
C VAL A 186 -25.06 -3.24 -1.59
N GLU A 187 -25.66 -3.61 -0.48
CA GLU A 187 -25.03 -3.46 0.83
C GLU A 187 -23.68 -4.17 0.86
N SER A 188 -22.70 -3.53 1.51
CA SER A 188 -21.36 -4.08 1.57
C SER A 188 -21.32 -5.45 2.27
N PRO A 189 -20.73 -6.48 1.64
CA PRO A 189 -20.55 -7.80 2.26
C PRO A 189 -19.46 -7.78 3.35
N TYR A 190 -18.78 -6.66 3.55
CA TYR A 190 -17.64 -6.54 4.48
C TYR A 190 -18.02 -5.93 5.82
N LYS A 191 -19.26 -5.49 6.03
CA LYS A 191 -19.68 -4.77 7.24
C LYS A 191 -19.33 -5.49 8.52
N ASP A 192 -19.77 -6.74 8.67
CA ASP A 192 -19.54 -7.53 9.88
C ASP A 192 -18.05 -7.73 10.15
N PHE A 193 -17.30 -7.99 9.08
CA PHE A 193 -15.84 -8.13 9.16
C PHE A 193 -15.17 -6.84 9.64
N VAL A 194 -15.50 -5.72 9.02
CA VAL A 194 -14.91 -4.41 9.36
C VAL A 194 -15.25 -4.01 10.79
N TYR A 195 -16.52 -4.06 11.17
CA TYR A 195 -16.93 -3.69 12.53
C TYR A 195 -16.31 -4.59 13.59
N LYS A 196 -16.27 -5.91 13.34
CA LYS A 196 -15.61 -6.84 14.26
C LYS A 196 -14.16 -6.45 14.55
N TYR A 197 -13.34 -6.30 13.50
CA TYR A 197 -11.91 -6.04 13.69
C TYR A 197 -11.62 -4.60 14.09
N PHE A 198 -12.45 -3.66 13.70
CA PHE A 198 -12.37 -2.29 14.18
C PHE A 198 -12.65 -2.21 15.69
N THR A 199 -13.73 -2.83 16.16
CA THR A 199 -14.06 -2.89 17.60
C THR A 199 -12.95 -3.56 18.40
N LEU A 200 -12.42 -4.69 17.93
CA LEU A 200 -11.29 -5.36 18.58
C LEU A 200 -10.07 -4.44 18.65
N LYS A 201 -9.75 -3.71 17.56
CA LYS A 201 -8.65 -2.74 17.53
C LYS A 201 -8.86 -1.62 18.56
N GLU A 202 -10.06 -1.03 18.63
CA GLU A 202 -10.31 0.10 19.53
C GLU A 202 -10.38 -0.31 21.01
N ASN A 203 -10.67 -1.56 21.33
CA ASN A 203 -10.64 -2.10 22.70
C ASN A 203 -9.22 -2.35 23.23
N GLU A 204 -8.22 -2.37 22.36
CA GLU A 204 -6.84 -2.60 22.75
C GLU A 204 -6.08 -1.29 23.01
N PRO A 205 -5.17 -1.26 24.00
CA PRO A 205 -4.34 -0.09 24.27
C PRO A 205 -3.52 0.34 23.05
N HIS A 206 -3.31 1.66 22.92
CA HIS A 206 -2.41 2.19 21.90
C HIS A 206 -1.00 1.61 22.03
N GLY A 207 -0.41 1.15 20.90
CA GLY A 207 0.92 0.55 20.86
C GLY A 207 0.99 -0.91 21.34
N SER A 208 -0.14 -1.54 21.68
CA SER A 208 -0.14 -2.96 21.99
C SER A 208 0.01 -3.81 20.70
N PRO A 209 0.69 -4.97 20.77
CA PRO A 209 0.82 -5.89 19.66
C PRO A 209 -0.52 -6.38 19.11
N GLU A 210 -1.52 -6.53 19.97
CA GLU A 210 -2.87 -6.94 19.61
C GLU A 210 -3.57 -5.87 18.78
N ARG A 211 -3.45 -4.59 19.16
CA ARG A 211 -3.97 -3.46 18.37
C ARG A 211 -3.35 -3.41 16.99
N ASP A 212 -2.03 -3.54 16.92
CA ASP A 212 -1.29 -3.54 15.65
C ASP A 212 -1.71 -4.71 14.75
N LYS A 213 -1.93 -5.89 15.33
CA LYS A 213 -2.46 -7.05 14.62
C LYS A 213 -3.83 -6.78 14.00
N TYR A 214 -4.76 -6.17 14.74
CA TYR A 214 -6.09 -5.86 14.21
C TYR A 214 -6.05 -4.76 13.16
N LYS A 215 -5.18 -3.75 13.33
CA LYS A 215 -4.89 -2.73 12.32
C LYS A 215 -4.36 -3.38 11.04
N GLU A 216 -3.44 -4.33 11.16
CA GLU A 216 -2.91 -5.05 10.00
C GLU A 216 -3.98 -5.88 9.28
N ILE A 217 -4.87 -6.56 10.02
CA ILE A 217 -5.98 -7.32 9.43
C ILE A 217 -6.86 -6.42 8.56
N LEU A 218 -7.24 -5.25 9.07
CA LEU A 218 -8.06 -4.28 8.36
C LEU A 218 -7.35 -3.74 7.11
N ASN A 219 -6.10 -3.34 7.24
CA ASN A 219 -5.30 -2.82 6.12
C ASN A 219 -5.08 -3.88 5.03
N MET A 220 -4.77 -5.11 5.43
CA MET A 220 -4.60 -6.21 4.49
C MET A 220 -5.90 -6.57 3.76
N ALA A 221 -7.05 -6.52 4.43
CA ALA A 221 -8.33 -6.84 3.81
C ALA A 221 -8.58 -5.98 2.57
N SER A 222 -8.40 -4.65 2.68
CA SER A 222 -8.56 -3.75 1.54
C SER A 222 -7.57 -4.04 0.41
N GLY A 223 -6.30 -4.35 0.75
CA GLY A 223 -5.27 -4.73 -0.23
C GLY A 223 -5.56 -6.05 -0.93
N LEU A 224 -6.14 -7.04 -0.22
CA LEU A 224 -6.49 -8.33 -0.79
C LEU A 224 -7.65 -8.25 -1.80
N LEU A 225 -8.48 -7.21 -1.76
CA LEU A 225 -9.52 -6.99 -2.76
C LEU A 225 -8.94 -6.89 -4.18
N HIS A 226 -7.76 -6.32 -4.34
CA HIS A 226 -7.08 -6.28 -5.63
C HIS A 226 -6.91 -7.69 -6.24
N ARG A 227 -6.67 -8.69 -5.40
CA ARG A 227 -6.48 -10.08 -5.83
C ARG A 227 -7.78 -10.85 -6.03
N TYR A 228 -8.80 -10.54 -5.23
CA TYR A 228 -10.02 -11.35 -5.17
C TYR A 228 -11.20 -10.72 -5.89
N ASN A 229 -11.32 -9.40 -5.85
CA ASN A 229 -12.38 -8.65 -6.53
C ASN A 229 -11.92 -7.23 -6.86
N ILE A 230 -11.42 -7.04 -8.08
CA ILE A 230 -10.88 -5.75 -8.53
C ILE A 230 -11.94 -4.65 -8.55
N PHE A 231 -13.21 -4.96 -8.85
CA PHE A 231 -14.30 -3.97 -8.85
C PHE A 231 -14.53 -3.41 -7.46
N HIS A 232 -14.53 -4.27 -6.43
CA HIS A 232 -14.63 -3.84 -5.04
C HIS A 232 -13.40 -3.03 -4.61
N ARG A 233 -12.19 -3.43 -5.04
CA ARG A 233 -10.97 -2.63 -4.76
C ARG A 233 -11.09 -1.23 -5.32
N LEU A 234 -11.51 -1.07 -6.58
CA LEU A 234 -11.68 0.23 -7.20
C LEU A 234 -12.73 1.09 -6.48
N MET A 235 -13.83 0.48 -6.03
CA MET A 235 -14.83 1.19 -5.25
C MET A 235 -14.31 1.65 -3.89
N VAL A 236 -13.54 0.84 -3.19
CA VAL A 236 -12.91 1.24 -1.92
C VAL A 236 -12.00 2.46 -2.13
N LEU A 237 -11.17 2.44 -3.16
CA LEU A 237 -10.30 3.56 -3.49
C LEU A 237 -11.10 4.82 -3.87
N TYR A 238 -12.13 4.65 -4.69
CA TYR A 238 -13.01 5.73 -5.10
C TYR A 238 -13.72 6.38 -3.90
N TYR A 239 -14.33 5.57 -3.02
CA TYR A 239 -15.02 6.08 -1.83
C TYR A 239 -14.07 6.80 -0.86
N ALA A 240 -12.89 6.25 -0.63
CA ALA A 240 -11.89 6.91 0.21
C ALA A 240 -11.51 8.29 -0.35
N LYS A 241 -11.27 8.36 -1.68
CA LYS A 241 -10.93 9.60 -2.37
C LYS A 241 -12.03 10.65 -2.26
N ILE A 242 -13.25 10.34 -2.70
CA ILE A 242 -14.33 11.33 -2.70
C ILE A 242 -14.69 11.78 -1.29
N TYR A 243 -14.50 10.90 -0.29
CA TYR A 243 -14.77 11.26 1.10
C TYR A 243 -13.76 12.27 1.62
N ILE A 244 -12.46 12.08 1.38
CA ILE A 244 -11.44 13.02 1.83
C ILE A 244 -11.53 14.35 1.06
N GLN A 245 -11.82 14.29 -0.25
CA GLN A 245 -11.91 15.49 -1.10
C GLN A 245 -12.99 16.47 -0.66
N GLN A 246 -14.11 16.01 -0.11
CA GLN A 246 -15.19 16.89 0.34
C GLN A 246 -14.81 17.80 1.51
N PHE A 247 -13.73 17.48 2.21
CA PHE A 247 -13.21 18.27 3.34
C PHE A 247 -12.00 19.13 2.98
N MET A 248 -11.58 19.13 1.71
CA MET A 248 -10.50 20.01 1.27
C MET A 248 -11.04 21.41 0.96
N ASP A 249 -10.26 22.42 1.34
CA ASP A 249 -10.55 23.82 1.11
C ASP A 249 -9.27 24.60 0.73
N GLU A 250 -9.37 25.92 0.62
CA GLU A 250 -8.26 26.82 0.30
C GLU A 250 -7.14 26.83 1.35
N ASN A 251 -7.43 26.41 2.60
CA ASN A 251 -6.44 26.30 3.68
C ASN A 251 -5.70 24.97 3.66
N THR A 252 -6.12 24.02 2.84
CA THR A 252 -5.47 22.72 2.73
C THR A 252 -4.13 22.87 2.00
N VAL A 253 -3.04 22.54 2.68
CA VAL A 253 -1.68 22.63 2.11
C VAL A 253 -1.13 21.30 1.67
N TYR A 254 -1.61 20.22 2.27
CA TYR A 254 -1.15 18.87 1.97
C TYR A 254 -2.25 17.85 2.27
N CYS A 255 -2.36 16.85 1.41
CA CYS A 255 -3.21 15.68 1.64
C CYS A 255 -2.49 14.44 1.11
N ASN A 256 -2.53 13.36 1.86
CA ASN A 256 -1.98 12.07 1.44
C ASN A 256 -2.90 10.94 1.89
N VAL A 257 -3.72 10.46 0.95
CA VAL A 257 -4.66 9.33 1.09
C VAL A 257 -5.74 9.55 2.15
N ASP A 258 -5.37 9.60 3.42
CA ASP A 258 -6.23 9.61 4.61
C ASP A 258 -5.95 10.78 5.55
N SER A 259 -4.97 11.61 5.25
CA SER A 259 -4.61 12.76 6.08
C SER A 259 -4.81 14.09 5.36
N ILE A 260 -5.28 15.09 6.10
CA ILE A 260 -5.39 16.50 5.66
C ILE A 260 -4.52 17.34 6.56
N VAL A 261 -3.67 18.18 5.97
CA VAL A 261 -2.91 19.21 6.68
C VAL A 261 -3.42 20.58 6.26
N SER A 262 -3.85 21.38 7.23
CA SER A 262 -4.49 22.68 7.03
C SER A 262 -3.72 23.80 7.75
N LEU A 263 -3.74 25.01 7.17
CA LEU A 263 -3.19 26.21 7.78
C LEU A 263 -3.99 26.67 9.01
N THR A 264 -5.26 26.31 9.05
CA THR A 264 -6.19 26.72 10.11
C THR A 264 -6.76 25.50 10.82
N GLU A 265 -7.15 25.69 12.07
CA GLU A 265 -7.92 24.68 12.80
C GLU A 265 -9.28 24.45 12.11
N ARG A 266 -9.66 23.18 11.97
CA ARG A 266 -10.86 22.75 11.25
C ARG A 266 -11.93 22.30 12.23
N ASN A 267 -12.93 23.16 12.42
CA ASN A 267 -14.09 22.89 13.28
C ASN A 267 -15.25 22.20 12.52
N ASP A 268 -15.12 22.06 11.21
CA ASP A 268 -16.10 21.44 10.32
C ASP A 268 -15.89 19.93 10.12
N LEU A 269 -14.73 19.40 10.55
CA LEU A 269 -14.43 17.99 10.47
C LEU A 269 -15.15 17.20 11.58
N PRO A 270 -15.72 16.02 11.28
CA PRO A 270 -16.22 15.11 12.30
C PRO A 270 -15.05 14.49 13.06
N ILE A 271 -14.76 15.02 14.25
CA ILE A 271 -13.61 14.57 15.08
C ILE A 271 -14.08 13.56 16.11
N SER A 272 -13.60 12.31 16.01
CA SER A 272 -13.77 11.28 17.05
C SER A 272 -12.87 10.07 16.80
N ASN A 273 -13.06 9.02 17.64
CA ASN A 273 -12.42 7.72 17.45
C ASN A 273 -13.22 6.76 16.56
N ASN A 274 -14.38 7.17 16.05
CA ASN A 274 -15.19 6.31 15.20
C ASN A 274 -14.52 6.07 13.84
N ILE A 275 -14.90 4.97 13.20
CA ILE A 275 -14.43 4.64 11.85
C ILE A 275 -14.96 5.68 10.85
N GLY A 276 -14.08 6.25 10.04
CA GLY A 276 -14.45 7.26 9.04
C GLY A 276 -14.60 8.67 9.60
N GLU A 277 -14.23 8.91 10.86
CA GLU A 277 -14.11 10.24 11.44
C GLU A 277 -12.64 10.60 11.64
N PHE A 278 -12.35 11.89 11.73
CA PHE A 278 -10.98 12.37 11.79
C PHE A 278 -10.45 12.36 13.23
N LYS A 279 -9.14 12.25 13.35
CA LYS A 279 -8.37 12.45 14.57
C LYS A 279 -7.44 13.61 14.35
N LEU A 280 -7.40 14.55 15.30
CA LEU A 280 -6.38 15.58 15.32
C LEU A 280 -5.06 14.94 15.77
N GLU A 281 -4.08 14.91 14.89
CA GLU A 281 -2.74 14.34 15.18
C GLU A 281 -1.74 15.43 15.57
N HIS A 282 -1.81 16.60 14.90
CA HIS A 282 -0.94 17.73 15.16
C HIS A 282 -1.77 19.01 15.30
N ASN A 283 -1.50 19.75 16.38
CA ASN A 283 -2.27 20.93 16.78
C ASN A 283 -1.40 22.19 16.74
N GLY A 284 -1.29 22.81 15.58
CA GLY A 284 -0.50 24.02 15.39
C GLY A 284 1.01 23.79 15.42
N ASP A 285 1.46 22.60 15.05
CA ASP A 285 2.87 22.26 14.94
C ASP A 285 3.47 22.78 13.62
N MET A 286 4.79 22.89 13.58
CA MET A 286 5.50 23.33 12.38
C MET A 286 5.67 22.17 11.40
N PHE A 287 5.11 22.34 10.21
CA PHE A 287 5.10 21.35 9.13
C PHE A 287 5.96 21.81 7.96
N LYS A 288 6.61 20.86 7.28
CA LYS A 288 7.38 21.07 6.06
C LYS A 288 7.27 19.85 5.16
N PHE A 289 7.06 20.04 3.86
CA PHE A 289 7.00 18.95 2.90
C PHE A 289 7.82 19.26 1.65
N LYS A 290 8.28 18.22 0.96
CA LYS A 290 9.03 18.30 -0.29
C LYS A 290 8.21 17.81 -1.47
N GLN A 291 7.42 16.78 -1.24
CA GLN A 291 6.47 16.20 -2.18
C GLN A 291 5.53 15.26 -1.43
N VAL A 292 4.58 14.67 -2.15
CA VAL A 292 3.71 13.62 -1.59
C VAL A 292 4.54 12.51 -0.94
N ALA A 293 4.13 12.08 0.26
CA ALA A 293 4.80 11.08 1.09
C ALA A 293 6.24 11.41 1.51
N ILE A 294 6.66 12.70 1.40
CA ILE A 294 7.93 13.21 1.92
C ILE A 294 7.66 14.50 2.66
N TYR A 295 7.58 14.40 3.96
CA TYR A 295 7.29 15.52 4.85
C TYR A 295 7.94 15.34 6.22
N GLN A 296 7.95 16.40 7.00
CA GLN A 296 8.41 16.40 8.39
C GLN A 296 7.60 17.32 9.28
N TRP A 297 7.49 16.91 10.53
CA TRP A 297 7.08 17.79 11.62
C TRP A 297 8.32 18.29 12.33
N CYS A 298 8.36 19.60 12.57
CA CYS A 298 9.51 20.26 13.15
C CYS A 298 9.16 20.69 14.58
N TYR A 299 9.91 20.23 15.56
CA TYR A 299 9.77 20.53 16.98
C TYR A 299 11.06 21.17 17.51
N ASP A 300 10.99 21.80 18.67
CA ASP A 300 12.16 22.39 19.32
C ASP A 300 13.24 21.36 19.68
N TRP A 301 12.82 20.13 19.95
CA TRP A 301 13.70 19.00 20.28
C TRP A 301 14.22 18.21 19.07
N GLY A 302 13.76 18.50 17.84
CA GLY A 302 14.17 17.84 16.60
C GLY A 302 13.05 17.65 15.59
N ASN A 303 13.33 17.02 14.47
CA ASN A 303 12.39 16.80 13.38
C ASN A 303 11.89 15.34 13.38
N GLU A 304 10.60 15.15 13.18
CA GLU A 304 10.00 13.86 12.84
C GLU A 304 9.84 13.76 11.31
N VAL A 305 10.74 13.03 10.65
CA VAL A 305 10.78 12.92 9.20
C VAL A 305 10.01 11.70 8.72
N HIS A 306 9.10 11.92 7.77
CA HIS A 306 8.31 10.88 7.12
C HIS A 306 8.65 10.83 5.64
N TYR A 307 8.97 9.65 5.14
CA TYR A 307 9.04 9.40 3.70
C TYR A 307 8.88 7.91 3.38
N SER A 308 8.32 7.64 2.20
CA SER A 308 8.03 6.29 1.77
C SER A 308 9.34 5.53 1.45
N GLY A 309 9.54 4.41 2.12
CA GLY A 309 10.59 3.44 1.75
C GLY A 309 11.91 3.54 2.51
N VAL A 310 12.03 4.38 3.55
CA VAL A 310 13.29 4.54 4.29
C VAL A 310 13.08 4.47 5.81
N GLU A 311 14.06 3.93 6.53
CA GLU A 311 14.05 3.92 8.01
C GLU A 311 14.17 5.34 8.58
N ARG A 312 13.30 5.66 9.53
CA ARG A 312 13.13 6.98 10.15
C ARG A 312 14.39 7.56 10.82
N ASN A 313 15.40 6.75 11.11
CA ASN A 313 16.53 7.13 11.96
C ASN A 313 17.75 7.72 11.21
N SER A 314 17.74 7.74 9.88
CA SER A 314 18.92 8.12 9.10
C SER A 314 18.88 9.53 8.50
N ILE A 315 17.71 10.19 8.48
CA ILE A 315 17.54 11.52 7.88
C ILE A 315 17.01 12.47 8.93
N LYS A 316 17.70 13.59 9.10
CA LYS A 316 17.34 14.62 10.10
C LYS A 316 16.49 15.74 9.51
N ASP A 317 16.55 15.95 8.20
CA ASP A 317 15.74 16.92 7.48
C ASP A 317 15.40 16.38 6.07
N ILE A 318 14.20 16.67 5.58
CA ILE A 318 13.76 16.27 4.24
C ILE A 318 14.57 16.92 3.11
N GLU A 319 15.25 18.02 3.37
CA GLU A 319 16.17 18.65 2.40
C GLU A 319 17.40 17.81 2.11
N ASP A 320 17.82 16.98 3.05
CA ASP A 320 18.95 16.06 2.88
C ASP A 320 18.64 14.93 1.89
N ILE A 321 17.38 14.74 1.53
CA ILE A 321 16.96 13.73 0.56
C ILE A 321 17.29 14.20 -0.86
N LYS A 322 18.42 13.75 -1.39
CA LYS A 322 18.90 14.13 -2.74
C LYS A 322 18.22 13.39 -3.88
N ASP A 323 17.76 12.17 -3.65
CA ASP A 323 17.14 11.33 -4.67
C ASP A 323 16.01 10.48 -4.07
N VAL A 324 14.79 10.89 -4.39
CA VAL A 324 13.55 10.28 -3.86
C VAL A 324 13.31 8.86 -4.38
N ASN A 325 13.95 8.47 -5.47
CA ASN A 325 13.77 7.18 -6.11
C ASN A 325 14.78 6.12 -5.64
N LYS A 326 15.69 6.48 -4.74
CA LYS A 326 16.65 5.52 -4.15
C LYS A 326 16.15 5.07 -2.79
N PHE A 327 15.70 3.83 -2.69
CA PHE A 327 15.56 3.17 -1.40
C PHE A 327 16.94 3.12 -0.74
N ASN A 328 17.08 3.69 0.47
CA ASN A 328 18.28 3.47 1.26
C ASN A 328 18.22 2.05 1.82
N ASN A 329 18.80 1.14 1.08
CA ASN A 329 18.96 -0.22 1.55
C ASN A 329 20.06 -0.23 2.62
N ASN A 330 19.85 -0.96 3.70
CA ASN A 330 20.90 -1.25 4.68
C ASN A 330 21.82 -2.37 4.20
N TYR A 331 21.40 -3.08 3.16
CA TYR A 331 22.12 -4.22 2.58
C TYR A 331 22.18 -4.11 1.06
N TYR A 332 23.22 -4.69 0.47
CA TYR A 332 23.36 -4.83 -0.97
C TYR A 332 23.64 -6.28 -1.37
N TYR A 333 23.23 -6.64 -2.57
CA TYR A 333 23.53 -7.94 -3.15
C TYR A 333 24.78 -7.81 -4.03
N ASP A 334 25.85 -8.54 -3.64
CA ASP A 334 27.07 -8.65 -4.46
C ASP A 334 26.88 -9.74 -5.53
N LYS A 335 26.87 -9.31 -6.78
CA LYS A 335 26.68 -10.22 -7.92
C LYS A 335 27.84 -11.18 -8.14
N LYS A 336 29.06 -10.78 -7.79
CA LYS A 336 30.27 -11.59 -8.00
C LYS A 336 30.34 -12.70 -6.96
N GLU A 337 30.11 -12.36 -5.71
CA GLU A 337 30.13 -13.31 -4.60
C GLU A 337 28.81 -14.10 -4.48
N GLY A 338 27.71 -13.53 -4.97
CA GLY A 338 26.37 -14.09 -4.84
C GLY A 338 25.83 -14.04 -3.40
N CYS A 339 26.25 -13.04 -2.63
CA CYS A 339 25.98 -12.85 -1.21
C CYS A 339 25.37 -11.49 -0.93
N ILE A 340 24.74 -11.34 0.24
CA ILE A 340 24.16 -10.07 0.72
C ILE A 340 25.03 -9.55 1.87
N TRP A 341 25.46 -8.28 1.76
CA TRP A 341 26.33 -7.61 2.71
C TRP A 341 25.73 -6.31 3.22
N PRO A 342 26.04 -5.87 4.46
CA PRO A 342 25.72 -4.54 4.94
C PRO A 342 26.38 -3.45 4.06
N ILE A 343 25.66 -2.35 3.81
CA ILE A 343 26.19 -1.26 2.97
C ILE A 343 27.43 -0.61 3.61
N LYS A 344 27.50 -0.51 4.95
CA LYS A 344 28.67 0.00 5.66
C LYS A 344 29.96 -0.75 5.30
N ASP A 345 29.88 -2.06 5.09
CA ASP A 345 31.05 -2.88 4.73
C ASP A 345 31.53 -2.60 3.30
N LYS A 346 30.66 -2.11 2.42
CA LYS A 346 31.01 -1.69 1.06
C LYS A 346 31.87 -0.43 1.07
N ILE A 347 31.58 0.51 1.95
CA ILE A 347 32.32 1.77 2.08
C ILE A 347 33.73 1.48 2.60
N GLU A 348 33.87 0.61 3.59
CA GLU A 348 35.17 0.22 4.13
C GLU A 348 36.06 -0.52 3.11
N LYS A 349 35.49 -1.40 2.29
CA LYS A 349 36.19 -2.10 1.21
C LYS A 349 36.68 -1.15 0.09
N GLN A 350 35.92 -0.06 -0.18
CA GLN A 350 36.28 0.93 -1.20
C GLN A 350 37.36 1.93 -0.71
N VAL A 351 37.46 2.13 0.60
CA VAL A 351 38.52 3.02 1.19
C VAL A 351 39.86 2.29 1.32
N ASN A 352 39.82 0.94 1.40
CA ASN A 352 40.99 0.09 1.59
C ASN A 352 41.49 -0.59 0.29
N SER A 353 40.91 -0.27 -0.86
CA SER A 353 41.29 -0.73 -2.20
C SER A 353 41.83 0.43 -3.05
#